data_135bea3bf38c82a7603f8f405be77363
#
_entry.id   135bea3bf38c82a7603f8f405be77363
#
_cell.length_a   1.000
_cell.length_b   1.000
_cell.length_c   1.000
_cell.angle_alpha   90.00
_cell.angle_beta   90.00
_cell.angle_gamma   90.00
#
_symmetry.space_group_name_H-M   'P 1'
#
loop_
_entity.id
_entity.type
_entity.pdbx_description
1 polymer ?
#
loop_
_entity_poly.entity_id
_entity_poly.type
_entity_poly.pdbx_seq_one_letter_code
_entity_poly.pdbx_strand_id
1 'polypeptide(L)'
;MAALGWCTDAQGNKQWLRADATAALTRLNDAFSAEFGENIAVDLSYRSYDQQVAMRSYYGSGAAKPGTSNHGWGTAFDTWEWAAYSFGSARYDWLVANGPQYGWVAPSWARASGGNPEYWHFEFTG
;
A
#
# COMPACT_ATOMS: atom_id res chain seq x y z
N MET A 1 16.38 -1.56 -0.05
CA MET A 1 15.09 -1.62 0.67
C MET A 1 15.25 -1.11 2.08
N ALA A 2 14.25 -0.42 2.58
CA ALA A 2 14.23 0.05 3.95
C ALA A 2 12.91 -0.37 4.61
N ALA A 3 12.97 -0.73 5.89
CA ALA A 3 11.79 -1.17 6.63
C ALA A 3 10.91 0.01 7.04
N LEU A 4 9.58 -0.22 7.02
CA LEU A 4 8.63 0.69 7.65
C LEU A 4 8.71 0.52 9.17
N GLY A 5 8.80 1.62 9.90
CA GLY A 5 9.10 1.59 11.34
C GLY A 5 7.89 1.33 12.25
N TRP A 6 6.67 1.32 11.70
CA TRP A 6 5.45 1.26 12.52
C TRP A 6 4.54 0.07 12.23
N CYS A 7 4.91 -0.83 11.34
CA CYS A 7 4.02 -1.93 10.96
C CYS A 7 4.79 -3.20 10.68
N THR A 8 4.08 -4.32 10.84
CA THR A 8 4.56 -5.66 10.51
C THR A 8 3.48 -6.38 9.71
N ASP A 9 3.86 -7.49 9.04
CA ASP A 9 2.88 -8.38 8.40
C ASP A 9 2.16 -9.24 9.45
N ALA A 10 1.26 -10.12 8.99
CA ALA A 10 0.48 -10.98 9.88
C ALA A 10 1.33 -11.97 10.68
N GLN A 11 2.55 -12.27 10.23
CA GLN A 11 3.50 -13.14 10.92
C GLN A 11 4.47 -12.37 11.81
N GLY A 12 4.33 -11.06 11.94
CA GLY A 12 5.19 -10.21 12.76
C GLY A 12 6.49 -9.78 12.09
N ASN A 13 6.64 -10.02 10.80
CA ASN A 13 7.82 -9.60 10.05
C ASN A 13 7.69 -8.14 9.62
N LYS A 14 8.84 -7.43 9.55
CA LYS A 14 8.88 -6.05 9.07
C LYS A 14 8.39 -5.96 7.63
N GLN A 15 7.74 -4.85 7.31
CA GLN A 15 7.34 -4.49 5.95
C GLN A 15 8.41 -3.59 5.32
N TRP A 16 8.71 -3.83 4.04
CA TRP A 16 9.83 -3.18 3.36
C TRP A 16 9.37 -2.50 2.08
N LEU A 17 9.98 -1.35 1.79
CA LEU A 17 9.84 -0.63 0.53
C LEU A 17 11.22 -0.21 0.02
N ARG A 18 11.30 0.24 -1.23
CA ARG A 18 12.49 0.92 -1.73
C ARG A 18 12.78 2.11 -0.81
N ALA A 19 14.08 2.40 -0.57
CA ALA A 19 14.46 3.35 0.48
C ALA A 19 13.83 4.74 0.32
N ASP A 20 13.74 5.26 -0.91
CA ASP A 20 13.10 6.55 -1.19
C ASP A 20 11.60 6.51 -0.96
N ALA A 21 10.95 5.39 -1.32
CA ALA A 21 9.53 5.18 -1.08
C ALA A 21 9.24 5.09 0.42
N THR A 22 10.08 4.41 1.19
CA THR A 22 9.97 4.35 2.66
C THR A 22 10.05 5.73 3.29
N ALA A 23 11.03 6.55 2.88
CA ALA A 23 11.18 7.90 3.42
C ALA A 23 9.95 8.76 3.11
N ALA A 24 9.42 8.66 1.89
CA ALA A 24 8.22 9.40 1.48
C ALA A 24 6.98 8.92 2.25
N LEU A 25 6.80 7.61 2.43
CA LEU A 25 5.67 7.06 3.15
C LEU A 25 5.74 7.41 4.65
N THR A 26 6.94 7.46 5.22
CA THR A 26 7.13 7.91 6.60
C THR A 26 6.62 9.34 6.79
N ARG A 27 6.93 10.25 5.85
CA ARG A 27 6.43 11.62 5.89
C ARG A 27 4.90 11.68 5.74
N LEU A 28 4.34 10.89 4.83
CA LEU A 28 2.90 10.79 4.66
C LEU A 28 2.24 10.26 5.93
N ASN A 29 2.85 9.25 6.56
CA ASN A 29 2.35 8.67 7.80
C ASN A 29 2.36 9.68 8.95
N ASP A 30 3.39 10.54 9.04
CA ASP A 30 3.43 11.58 10.06
C ASP A 30 2.25 12.54 9.91
N ALA A 31 1.92 12.93 8.68
CA ALA A 31 0.78 13.80 8.40
C ALA A 31 -0.55 13.08 8.68
N PHE A 32 -0.65 11.80 8.30
CA PHE A 32 -1.82 10.97 8.57
C PHE A 32 -2.06 10.82 10.07
N SER A 33 -1.00 10.55 10.84
CA SER A 33 -1.07 10.45 12.30
C SER A 33 -1.54 11.74 12.95
N ALA A 34 -1.11 12.89 12.43
CA ALA A 34 -1.55 14.19 12.92
C ALA A 34 -3.05 14.40 12.70
N GLU A 35 -3.59 13.86 11.59
CA GLU A 35 -5.02 14.00 11.26
C GLU A 35 -5.90 13.01 12.01
N PHE A 36 -5.49 11.74 12.07
CA PHE A 36 -6.35 10.65 12.58
C PHE A 36 -5.93 10.11 13.93
N GLY A 37 -4.78 10.53 14.49
CA GLY A 37 -4.30 10.05 15.77
C GLY A 37 -3.79 8.60 15.75
N GLU A 38 -3.51 8.05 14.58
CA GLU A 38 -3.03 6.69 14.41
C GLU A 38 -2.15 6.58 13.16
N ASN A 39 -1.33 5.53 13.09
CA ASN A 39 -0.49 5.25 11.92
C ASN A 39 -1.33 4.65 10.80
N ILE A 40 -0.89 4.84 9.55
CA ILE A 40 -1.48 4.14 8.40
C ILE A 40 -1.35 2.63 8.64
N ALA A 41 -2.47 1.91 8.54
CA ALA A 41 -2.48 0.45 8.70
C ALA A 41 -2.03 -0.21 7.39
N VAL A 42 -0.76 -0.59 7.32
CA VAL A 42 -0.14 -1.20 6.12
C VAL A 42 -0.19 -2.71 6.24
N ASP A 43 -0.76 -3.37 5.23
CA ASP A 43 -0.85 -4.83 5.15
C ASP A 43 0.30 -5.40 4.30
N LEU A 44 0.42 -4.93 3.06
CA LEU A 44 1.43 -5.41 2.13
C LEU A 44 2.22 -4.22 1.57
N SER A 45 3.55 -4.27 1.65
CA SER A 45 4.43 -3.28 1.05
C SER A 45 5.30 -3.93 -0.02
N TYR A 46 6.38 -4.62 0.35
CA TYR A 46 7.23 -5.37 -0.58
C TYR A 46 6.84 -6.84 -0.59
N ARG A 47 6.77 -7.43 -1.80
CA ARG A 47 6.53 -8.85 -2.02
C ARG A 47 7.63 -9.41 -2.90
N SER A 48 8.36 -10.43 -2.40
CA SER A 48 9.34 -11.16 -3.20
C SER A 48 8.63 -11.98 -4.28
N TYR A 49 9.40 -12.47 -5.26
CA TYR A 49 8.86 -13.35 -6.29
C TYR A 49 8.18 -14.58 -5.67
N ASP A 50 8.83 -15.21 -4.69
CA ASP A 50 8.29 -16.41 -4.04
C ASP A 50 6.99 -16.12 -3.28
N GLN A 51 6.92 -14.96 -2.61
CA GLN A 51 5.69 -14.53 -1.94
C GLN A 51 4.58 -14.27 -2.95
N GLN A 52 4.88 -13.71 -4.11
CA GLN A 52 3.88 -13.47 -5.17
C GLN A 52 3.38 -14.79 -5.76
N VAL A 53 4.25 -15.79 -5.92
CA VAL A 53 3.86 -17.14 -6.35
C VAL A 53 2.89 -17.74 -5.33
N ALA A 54 3.21 -17.68 -4.04
CA ALA A 54 2.35 -18.22 -2.99
C ALA A 54 0.97 -17.53 -2.98
N MET A 55 0.91 -16.20 -3.14
CA MET A 55 -0.35 -15.47 -3.21
C MET A 55 -1.16 -15.86 -4.46
N ARG A 56 -0.51 -16.03 -5.60
CA ARG A 56 -1.18 -16.46 -6.83
C ARG A 56 -1.80 -17.84 -6.67
N SER A 57 -1.09 -18.76 -6.01
CA SER A 57 -1.61 -20.11 -5.71
C SER A 57 -2.80 -20.06 -4.76
N TYR A 58 -2.78 -19.16 -3.77
CA TYR A 58 -3.84 -19.04 -2.78
C TYR A 58 -5.07 -18.33 -3.33
N TYR A 59 -4.88 -17.18 -4.00
CA TYR A 59 -5.97 -16.34 -4.48
C TYR A 59 -6.34 -16.57 -5.96
N GLY A 60 -5.61 -17.42 -6.65
CA GLY A 60 -5.85 -17.70 -8.07
C GLY A 60 -5.66 -16.46 -8.94
N SER A 61 -6.59 -16.25 -9.89
CA SER A 61 -6.51 -15.13 -10.83
C SER A 61 -6.71 -13.76 -10.18
N GLY A 62 -7.11 -13.71 -8.90
CA GLY A 62 -7.26 -12.45 -8.16
C GLY A 62 -5.93 -11.81 -7.78
N ALA A 63 -4.81 -12.55 -7.82
CA ALA A 63 -3.49 -12.02 -7.55
C ALA A 63 -2.74 -11.72 -8.85
N ALA A 64 -1.81 -10.75 -8.82
CA ALA A 64 -0.96 -10.43 -9.97
C ALA A 64 -0.04 -11.62 -10.30
N LYS A 65 0.34 -11.74 -11.58
CA LYS A 65 1.31 -12.76 -12.00
C LYS A 65 2.65 -12.52 -11.28
N PRO A 66 3.36 -13.60 -10.87
CA PRO A 66 4.68 -13.44 -10.28
C PRO A 66 5.62 -12.61 -11.17
N GLY A 67 6.35 -11.68 -10.56
CA GLY A 67 7.28 -10.80 -11.27
C GLY A 67 6.65 -9.59 -11.94
N THR A 68 5.33 -9.41 -11.89
CA THR A 68 4.64 -8.28 -12.52
C THR A 68 4.04 -7.28 -11.53
N SER A 69 4.02 -7.61 -10.24
CA SER A 69 3.46 -6.74 -9.20
C SER A 69 4.41 -5.60 -8.84
N ASN A 70 3.88 -4.38 -8.68
CA ASN A 70 4.64 -3.24 -8.17
C ASN A 70 5.13 -3.45 -6.73
N HIS A 71 4.49 -4.34 -5.97
CA HIS A 71 4.95 -4.73 -4.65
C HIS A 71 6.32 -5.39 -4.70
N GLY A 72 6.62 -6.18 -5.75
CA GLY A 72 7.91 -6.80 -5.95
C GLY A 72 9.04 -5.82 -6.20
N TRP A 73 8.72 -4.57 -6.59
CA TRP A 73 9.69 -3.50 -6.82
C TRP A 73 9.86 -2.58 -5.61
N GLY A 74 9.06 -2.79 -4.57
CA GLY A 74 9.10 -1.96 -3.37
C GLY A 74 8.53 -0.55 -3.58
N THR A 75 7.62 -0.39 -4.54
CA THR A 75 7.02 0.90 -4.90
C THR A 75 5.50 0.90 -4.79
N ALA A 76 4.94 -0.03 -4.01
CA ALA A 76 3.51 -0.08 -3.72
C ALA A 76 3.28 -0.55 -2.30
N PHE A 77 2.20 -0.08 -1.68
CA PHE A 77 1.72 -0.66 -0.43
C PHE A 77 0.21 -0.83 -0.50
N ASP A 78 -0.30 -1.76 0.30
CA ASP A 78 -1.73 -1.94 0.53
C ASP A 78 -2.06 -1.54 1.96
N THR A 79 -3.18 -0.86 2.17
CA THR A 79 -3.76 -0.74 3.51
C THR A 79 -4.48 -2.04 3.85
N TRP A 80 -4.79 -2.26 5.14
CA TRP A 80 -5.69 -3.34 5.50
C TRP A 80 -7.06 -3.11 4.85
N GLU A 81 -7.72 -4.20 4.48
CA GLU A 81 -9.02 -4.16 3.80
C GLU A 81 -10.15 -3.93 4.82
N TRP A 82 -10.04 -2.87 5.61
CA TRP A 82 -11.02 -2.50 6.63
C TRP A 82 -11.99 -1.46 6.08
N ALA A 83 -13.22 -1.47 6.60
CA ALA A 83 -14.22 -0.48 6.25
C ALA A 83 -13.72 0.96 6.46
N ALA A 84 -12.88 1.19 7.47
CA ALA A 84 -12.31 2.50 7.75
C ALA A 84 -11.43 3.05 6.62
N TYR A 85 -10.94 2.19 5.72
CA TYR A 85 -10.09 2.56 4.57
C TYR A 85 -10.81 2.42 3.23
N SER A 86 -12.08 1.99 3.21
CA SER A 86 -12.82 1.74 1.97
C SER A 86 -13.16 3.02 1.21
N PHE A 87 -13.61 2.86 -0.03
CA PHE A 87 -14.08 4.00 -0.85
C PHE A 87 -15.12 4.83 -0.09
N GLY A 88 -14.94 6.14 -0.11
CA GLY A 88 -15.82 7.08 0.59
C GLY A 88 -15.52 7.25 2.07
N SER A 89 -14.57 6.51 2.64
CA SER A 89 -14.16 6.72 4.04
C SER A 89 -13.29 7.98 4.16
N ALA A 90 -13.26 8.57 5.35
CA ALA A 90 -12.43 9.74 5.62
C ALA A 90 -10.94 9.44 5.39
N ARG A 91 -10.47 8.26 5.77
CA ARG A 91 -9.07 7.84 5.60
C ARG A 91 -8.70 7.69 4.13
N TYR A 92 -9.52 7.00 3.36
CA TYR A 92 -9.28 6.84 1.92
C TYR A 92 -9.27 8.20 1.22
N ASP A 93 -10.27 9.03 1.46
CA ASP A 93 -10.37 10.34 0.83
C ASP A 93 -9.17 11.22 1.18
N TRP A 94 -8.72 11.18 2.43
CA TRP A 94 -7.55 11.92 2.86
C TRP A 94 -6.28 11.43 2.16
N LEU A 95 -6.09 10.11 2.06
CA LEU A 95 -4.91 9.52 1.40
C LEU A 95 -4.88 9.89 -0.09
N VAL A 96 -6.02 9.86 -0.77
CA VAL A 96 -6.12 10.25 -2.18
C VAL A 96 -5.81 11.75 -2.36
N ALA A 97 -6.28 12.59 -1.45
CA ALA A 97 -6.09 14.04 -1.54
C ALA A 97 -4.66 14.47 -1.18
N ASN A 98 -4.05 13.83 -0.19
CA ASN A 98 -2.77 14.26 0.38
C ASN A 98 -1.57 13.40 -0.07
N GLY A 99 -1.79 12.15 -0.46
CA GLY A 99 -0.74 11.25 -0.88
C GLY A 99 0.17 11.79 -2.00
N PRO A 100 -0.37 12.42 -3.05
CA PRO A 100 0.45 12.92 -4.15
C PRO A 100 1.54 13.90 -3.74
N GLN A 101 1.35 14.68 -2.68
CA GLN A 101 2.38 15.58 -2.15
C GLN A 101 3.63 14.83 -1.70
N TYR A 102 3.47 13.56 -1.37
CA TYR A 102 4.53 12.68 -0.89
C TYR A 102 4.88 11.59 -1.91
N GLY A 103 4.39 11.72 -3.15
CA GLY A 103 4.67 10.77 -4.22
C GLY A 103 3.81 9.50 -4.18
N TRP A 104 2.80 9.42 -3.33
CA TRP A 104 1.93 8.24 -3.21
C TRP A 104 0.55 8.52 -3.80
N VAL A 105 0.12 7.68 -4.75
CA VAL A 105 -1.14 7.86 -5.47
C VAL A 105 -1.97 6.58 -5.48
N ALA A 106 -3.30 6.75 -5.49
CA ALA A 106 -4.22 5.68 -5.85
C ALA A 106 -4.31 5.68 -7.38
N PRO A 107 -3.80 4.64 -8.07
CA PRO A 107 -3.81 4.63 -9.53
C PRO A 107 -5.25 4.59 -10.06
N SER A 108 -5.47 5.15 -11.24
CA SER A 108 -6.82 5.29 -11.80
C SER A 108 -7.56 3.96 -11.93
N TRP A 109 -6.86 2.89 -12.28
CA TRP A 109 -7.47 1.57 -12.42
C TRP A 109 -7.97 0.99 -11.10
N ALA A 110 -7.38 1.41 -9.98
CA ALA A 110 -7.73 0.92 -8.63
C ALA A 110 -8.80 1.78 -7.93
N ARG A 111 -9.19 2.92 -8.51
CA ARG A 111 -10.22 3.79 -7.94
C ARG A 111 -11.61 3.18 -8.15
N ALA A 112 -12.62 3.72 -7.45
CA ALA A 112 -13.98 3.19 -7.48
C ALA A 112 -14.55 3.06 -8.91
N SER A 113 -14.18 3.95 -9.82
CA SER A 113 -14.60 3.92 -11.22
C SER A 113 -13.59 3.26 -12.16
N GLY A 114 -12.51 2.68 -11.61
CA GLY A 114 -11.45 2.06 -12.41
C GLY A 114 -11.81 0.67 -12.93
N GLY A 115 -10.91 0.10 -13.72
CA GLY A 115 -11.10 -1.23 -14.30
C GLY A 115 -10.97 -2.39 -13.31
N ASN A 116 -10.27 -2.18 -12.19
CA ASN A 116 -10.11 -3.18 -11.13
C ASN A 116 -10.07 -2.48 -9.76
N PRO A 117 -11.21 -2.04 -9.21
CA PRO A 117 -11.23 -1.25 -7.99
C PRO A 117 -10.56 -1.95 -6.81
N GLU A 118 -9.59 -1.25 -6.19
CA GLU A 118 -8.85 -1.72 -5.02
C GLU A 118 -8.60 -0.52 -4.11
N TYR A 119 -9.49 -0.26 -3.16
CA TYR A 119 -9.36 0.90 -2.27
C TYR A 119 -8.09 0.83 -1.40
N TRP A 120 -7.50 -0.33 -1.23
CA TRP A 120 -6.30 -0.54 -0.41
C TRP A 120 -4.98 -0.26 -1.13
N HIS A 121 -4.97 -0.13 -2.46
CA HIS A 121 -3.74 -0.11 -3.27
C HIS A 121 -3.25 1.30 -3.57
N PHE A 122 -1.98 1.57 -3.24
CA PHE A 122 -1.30 2.83 -3.50
C PHE A 122 0.07 2.58 -4.10
N GLU A 123 0.48 3.44 -5.04
CA GLU A 123 1.74 3.32 -5.76
C GLU A 123 2.59 4.58 -5.59
N PHE A 124 3.92 4.36 -5.50
CA PHE A 124 4.89 5.45 -5.39
C PHE A 124 5.33 5.89 -6.79
N THR A 125 5.20 7.19 -7.06
CA THR A 125 5.54 7.77 -8.37
C THR A 125 6.88 8.51 -8.36
N GLY A 126 7.56 8.52 -7.25
CA GLY A 126 8.85 9.16 -7.11
C GLY A 126 8.78 10.45 -6.29
#